data_9003572f4880e6bc6017a22c0fd5ed7f
#
_entry.id   9003572f4880e6bc6017a22c0fd5ed7f
#
_cell.length_a   1.000
_cell.length_b   1.000
_cell.length_c   1.000
_cell.angle_alpha   90.00
_cell.angle_beta   90.00
_cell.angle_gamma   90.00
#
_symmetry.space_group_name_H-M   'P 1'
#
loop_
_entity.id
_entity.type
_entity.pdbx_description
1 polymer ?
#
loop_
_entity_poly.entity_id
_entity_poly.type
_entity_poly.pdbx_seq_one_letter_code
_entity_poly.pdbx_strand_id
1 'polypeptide(L)'
;MKTAPLICIDRHRLTIDGEGVTTLVAFHGCPLRCKYCLNPQCLDADGVWQEVDTELLMANVEMDNLYFLATGGGICFGGGEPLLWSSFIKEFCELCPEGWHFTMETSLNVPRHHLEKVTPYIDSFIIDIKDMNPAIYQAYTGKSNRQVIDNLVWLNTHAKHKDKIILRLPIIPKFNTEDDRKHSRQVLTHIAVTRHVTP
;
A
#
# COMPACT_ATOMS: atom_id res chain seq x y z
N MET A 1 -9.55 -12.69 -18.80
CA MET A 1 -9.56 -12.02 -17.50
C MET A 1 -8.18 -12.11 -16.89
N LYS A 2 -7.73 -11.07 -16.21
CA LYS A 2 -6.47 -11.11 -15.45
C LYS A 2 -6.78 -11.68 -14.09
N THR A 3 -5.93 -12.57 -13.60
CA THR A 3 -6.00 -13.06 -12.22
C THR A 3 -4.92 -12.41 -11.36
N ALA A 4 -5.13 -12.41 -10.05
CA ALA A 4 -4.15 -12.00 -9.07
C ALA A 4 -4.14 -12.97 -7.88
N PRO A 5 -2.95 -13.36 -7.39
CA PRO A 5 -2.84 -14.21 -6.21
C PRO A 5 -3.00 -13.39 -4.94
N LEU A 6 -3.84 -13.85 -4.04
CA LEU A 6 -4.05 -13.28 -2.72
C LEU A 6 -3.43 -14.15 -1.64
N ILE A 7 -2.99 -13.52 -0.55
CA ILE A 7 -2.60 -14.20 0.69
C ILE A 7 -3.78 -14.28 1.66
N CYS A 8 -4.68 -13.29 1.65
CA CYS A 8 -5.94 -13.31 2.38
C CYS A 8 -6.87 -12.16 1.97
N ILE A 9 -8.13 -12.21 2.43
CA ILE A 9 -9.05 -11.08 2.54
C ILE A 9 -9.39 -10.96 4.03
N ASP A 10 -9.11 -9.77 4.63
CA ASP A 10 -9.36 -9.49 6.05
C ASP A 10 -10.38 -8.36 6.17
N ARG A 11 -11.54 -8.67 6.75
CA ARG A 11 -12.74 -7.83 6.70
C ARG A 11 -12.94 -7.02 7.98
N HIS A 12 -13.76 -5.97 7.85
CA HIS A 12 -14.25 -5.15 8.95
C HIS A 12 -13.10 -4.54 9.79
N ARG A 13 -12.06 -4.10 9.11
CA ARG A 13 -10.94 -3.41 9.76
C ARG A 13 -11.34 -1.97 10.07
N LEU A 14 -10.96 -1.49 11.24
CA LEU A 14 -11.34 -0.16 11.73
C LEU A 14 -10.10 0.72 11.89
N THR A 15 -10.10 1.89 11.26
CA THR A 15 -9.13 2.99 11.45
C THR A 15 -7.66 2.69 11.12
N ILE A 16 -7.32 1.48 10.71
CA ILE A 16 -5.93 1.07 10.44
C ILE A 16 -5.54 1.32 8.98
N ASP A 17 -6.49 1.06 8.07
CA ASP A 17 -6.24 0.97 6.62
C ASP A 17 -7.04 2.03 5.83
N GLY A 18 -7.42 3.13 6.47
CA GLY A 18 -8.22 4.19 5.87
C GLY A 18 -9.35 4.67 6.76
N GLU A 19 -10.27 5.44 6.20
CA GLU A 19 -11.47 5.96 6.85
C GLU A 19 -12.57 4.88 6.88
N GLY A 20 -13.42 4.91 7.91
CA GLY A 20 -14.57 4.00 8.03
C GLY A 20 -14.19 2.54 8.26
N VAL A 21 -15.09 1.65 7.85
CA VAL A 21 -14.87 0.19 7.85
C VAL A 21 -14.24 -0.19 6.53
N THR A 22 -13.09 -0.88 6.57
CA THR A 22 -12.38 -1.31 5.38
C THR A 22 -12.25 -2.84 5.31
N THR A 23 -12.09 -3.35 4.10
CA THR A 23 -11.72 -4.73 3.83
C THR A 23 -10.34 -4.73 3.17
N LEU A 24 -9.36 -5.36 3.81
CA LEU A 24 -8.03 -5.54 3.25
C LEU A 24 -8.05 -6.68 2.22
N VAL A 25 -7.65 -6.37 1.00
CA VAL A 25 -7.32 -7.33 -0.05
C VAL A 25 -5.80 -7.45 -0.10
N ALA A 26 -5.28 -8.53 0.46
CA ALA A 26 -3.85 -8.72 0.63
C ALA A 26 -3.25 -9.56 -0.51
N PHE A 27 -2.46 -8.91 -1.36
CA PHE A 27 -1.84 -9.53 -2.53
C PHE A 27 -0.57 -10.30 -2.18
N HIS A 28 -0.33 -11.36 -2.93
CA HIS A 28 0.93 -12.11 -2.93
C HIS A 28 1.96 -11.42 -3.84
N GLY A 29 3.24 -11.57 -3.49
CA GLY A 29 4.38 -10.98 -4.21
C GLY A 29 4.83 -9.66 -3.62
N CYS A 30 6.15 -9.50 -3.43
CA CYS A 30 6.77 -8.27 -2.98
C CYS A 30 8.19 -8.15 -3.54
N PRO A 31 8.65 -6.98 -4.03
CA PRO A 31 10.01 -6.80 -4.49
C PRO A 31 11.03 -6.72 -3.34
N LEU A 32 10.56 -6.45 -2.11
CA LEU A 32 11.38 -6.32 -0.92
C LEU A 32 11.57 -7.66 -0.20
N ARG A 33 12.60 -7.71 0.65
CA ARG A 33 12.93 -8.83 1.54
C ARG A 33 13.15 -8.32 2.96
N CYS A 34 12.14 -7.58 3.48
CA CYS A 34 12.19 -6.97 4.79
C CYS A 34 12.48 -8.01 5.88
N LYS A 35 13.45 -7.73 6.77
CA LYS A 35 13.90 -8.69 7.80
C LYS A 35 12.82 -9.01 8.84
N TYR A 36 11.90 -8.09 9.09
CA TYR A 36 10.74 -8.27 9.97
C TYR A 36 9.45 -8.05 9.17
N CYS A 37 9.28 -8.85 8.08
CA CYS A 37 8.07 -8.81 7.29
C CYS A 37 6.89 -9.37 8.10
N LEU A 38 5.76 -8.63 8.15
CA LEU A 38 4.53 -9.10 8.80
C LEU A 38 3.78 -10.14 7.97
N ASN A 39 4.04 -10.16 6.66
CA ASN A 39 3.41 -11.07 5.71
C ASN A 39 4.48 -11.89 4.95
N PRO A 40 5.34 -12.67 5.64
CA PRO A 40 6.43 -13.39 4.99
C PRO A 40 5.93 -14.37 3.92
N GLN A 41 4.73 -14.92 4.08
CA GLN A 41 4.07 -15.79 3.10
C GLN A 41 3.89 -15.15 1.72
N CYS A 42 3.90 -13.81 1.61
CA CYS A 42 3.82 -13.14 0.30
C CYS A 42 5.05 -13.38 -0.59
N LEU A 43 6.12 -13.98 -0.05
CA LEU A 43 7.37 -14.28 -0.74
C LEU A 43 7.55 -15.77 -1.03
N ASP A 44 6.72 -16.61 -0.46
CA ASP A 44 6.81 -18.07 -0.57
C ASP A 44 5.87 -18.56 -1.68
N ALA A 45 6.34 -19.52 -2.49
CA ALA A 45 5.53 -20.06 -3.58
C ALA A 45 4.19 -20.66 -3.11
N ASP A 46 4.19 -21.24 -1.91
CA ASP A 46 3.02 -21.86 -1.27
C ASP A 46 2.19 -20.86 -0.45
N GLY A 47 2.57 -19.57 -0.46
CA GLY A 47 1.89 -18.52 0.31
C GLY A 47 0.63 -17.96 -0.33
N VAL A 48 0.26 -18.42 -1.53
CA VAL A 48 -0.98 -18.04 -2.20
C VAL A 48 -2.15 -18.77 -1.56
N TRP A 49 -3.07 -17.99 -0.97
CA TRP A 49 -4.33 -18.55 -0.46
C TRP A 49 -5.31 -18.84 -1.60
N GLN A 50 -5.47 -17.90 -2.54
CA GLN A 50 -6.38 -18.01 -3.66
C GLN A 50 -5.93 -17.17 -4.86
N GLU A 51 -6.08 -17.71 -6.06
CA GLU A 51 -6.07 -16.94 -7.32
C GLU A 51 -7.48 -16.43 -7.60
N VAL A 52 -7.62 -15.12 -7.81
CA VAL A 52 -8.92 -14.50 -8.08
C VAL A 52 -8.86 -13.68 -9.36
N ASP A 53 -9.94 -13.70 -10.14
CA ASP A 53 -10.25 -12.67 -11.12
C ASP A 53 -11.07 -11.55 -10.48
N THR A 54 -11.38 -10.50 -11.23
CA THR A 54 -12.08 -9.32 -10.70
C THR A 54 -13.53 -9.62 -10.31
N GLU A 55 -14.20 -10.56 -10.98
CA GLU A 55 -15.58 -10.98 -10.67
C GLU A 55 -15.61 -11.79 -9.37
N LEU A 56 -14.69 -12.73 -9.20
CA LEU A 56 -14.58 -13.51 -7.98
C LEU A 56 -14.20 -12.63 -6.78
N LEU A 57 -13.30 -11.64 -6.97
CA LEU A 57 -12.99 -10.69 -5.92
C LEU A 57 -14.22 -9.87 -5.56
N MET A 58 -14.98 -9.38 -6.55
CA MET A 58 -16.22 -8.64 -6.29
C MET A 58 -17.21 -9.48 -5.49
N ALA A 59 -17.48 -10.72 -5.90
CA ALA A 59 -18.38 -11.64 -5.16
C ALA A 59 -17.93 -11.87 -3.71
N ASN A 60 -16.63 -11.82 -3.44
CA ASN A 60 -16.09 -11.96 -2.10
C ASN A 60 -16.30 -10.71 -1.21
N VAL A 61 -16.29 -9.49 -1.79
CA VAL A 61 -16.27 -8.25 -1.00
C VAL A 61 -17.58 -7.45 -1.05
N GLU A 62 -18.48 -7.73 -2.01
CA GLU A 62 -19.74 -6.99 -2.15
C GLU A 62 -20.66 -7.11 -0.94
N MET A 63 -20.53 -8.19 -0.16
CA MET A 63 -21.28 -8.36 1.09
C MET A 63 -20.92 -7.29 2.15
N ASP A 64 -19.78 -6.62 2.02
CA ASP A 64 -19.34 -5.55 2.91
C ASP A 64 -19.87 -4.16 2.46
N ASN A 65 -20.59 -4.09 1.32
CA ASN A 65 -21.06 -2.83 0.71
C ASN A 65 -21.83 -1.94 1.70
N LEU A 66 -22.73 -2.54 2.53
CA LEU A 66 -23.50 -1.77 3.51
C LEU A 66 -22.58 -1.06 4.52
N TYR A 67 -21.52 -1.72 4.97
CA TYR A 67 -20.56 -1.12 5.89
C TYR A 67 -19.77 -0.02 5.23
N PHE A 68 -19.34 -0.21 3.98
CA PHE A 68 -18.60 0.80 3.22
C PHE A 68 -19.44 2.07 3.05
N LEU A 69 -20.67 1.95 2.55
CA LEU A 69 -21.56 3.10 2.33
C LEU A 69 -21.96 3.81 3.64
N ALA A 70 -22.19 3.03 4.73
CA ALA A 70 -22.60 3.60 6.02
C ALA A 70 -21.48 4.36 6.74
N THR A 71 -20.21 4.04 6.47
CA THR A 71 -19.07 4.58 7.22
C THR A 71 -18.12 5.42 6.38
N GLY A 72 -18.31 5.48 5.06
CA GLY A 72 -17.35 6.08 4.13
C GLY A 72 -16.08 5.25 3.98
N GLY A 73 -16.18 3.95 4.18
CA GLY A 73 -15.08 3.00 4.06
C GLY A 73 -14.95 2.40 2.66
N GLY A 74 -14.29 1.24 2.56
CA GLY A 74 -14.11 0.56 1.28
C GLY A 74 -12.97 -0.47 1.30
N ILE A 75 -12.21 -0.54 0.22
CA ILE A 75 -11.15 -1.53 0.03
C ILE A 75 -9.78 -0.93 0.32
N CYS A 76 -8.99 -1.63 1.13
CA CYS A 76 -7.56 -1.41 1.25
C CYS A 76 -6.80 -2.47 0.45
N PHE A 77 -6.02 -2.06 -0.53
CA PHE A 77 -5.10 -2.93 -1.25
C PHE A 77 -3.75 -2.96 -0.55
N GLY A 78 -3.32 -4.13 -0.09
CA GLY A 78 -2.09 -4.30 0.70
C GLY A 78 -1.50 -5.71 0.62
N GLY A 79 -0.89 -6.19 1.69
CA GLY A 79 -0.32 -7.52 1.81
C GLY A 79 1.17 -7.58 1.53
N GLY A 80 1.59 -8.06 0.35
CA GLY A 80 2.94 -7.94 -0.17
C GLY A 80 3.19 -6.54 -0.75
N GLU A 81 3.23 -6.42 -2.07
CA GLU A 81 3.25 -5.12 -2.77
C GLU A 81 2.12 -5.08 -3.81
N PRO A 82 0.98 -4.45 -3.49
CA PRO A 82 -0.19 -4.46 -4.36
C PRO A 82 0.04 -3.78 -5.70
N LEU A 83 0.96 -2.83 -5.80
CA LEU A 83 1.27 -2.15 -7.06
C LEU A 83 1.78 -3.11 -8.14
N LEU A 84 2.33 -4.27 -7.81
CA LEU A 84 2.68 -5.30 -8.79
C LEU A 84 1.44 -5.77 -9.58
N TRP A 85 0.26 -5.65 -9.00
CA TRP A 85 -1.03 -6.07 -9.56
C TRP A 85 -1.85 -4.88 -10.07
N SER A 86 -1.18 -3.77 -10.41
CA SER A 86 -1.80 -2.50 -10.81
C SER A 86 -2.83 -2.61 -11.94
N SER A 87 -2.62 -3.53 -12.89
CA SER A 87 -3.59 -3.75 -13.99
C SER A 87 -4.85 -4.46 -13.53
N PHE A 88 -4.74 -5.37 -12.57
CA PHE A 88 -5.87 -6.04 -11.94
C PHE A 88 -6.65 -5.05 -11.06
N ILE A 89 -5.94 -4.29 -10.21
CA ILE A 89 -6.54 -3.29 -9.31
C ILE A 89 -7.32 -2.24 -10.10
N LYS A 90 -6.74 -1.73 -11.20
CA LYS A 90 -7.45 -0.81 -12.09
C LYS A 90 -8.77 -1.40 -12.58
N GLU A 91 -8.73 -2.61 -13.16
CA GLU A 91 -9.90 -3.32 -13.72
C GLU A 91 -10.96 -3.56 -12.63
N PHE A 92 -10.52 -3.94 -11.42
CA PHE A 92 -11.41 -4.11 -10.27
C PHE A 92 -12.08 -2.80 -9.83
N CYS A 93 -11.32 -1.70 -9.68
CA CYS A 93 -11.89 -0.41 -9.32
C CYS A 93 -12.93 0.11 -10.34
N GLU A 94 -12.75 -0.22 -11.63
CA GLU A 94 -13.69 0.14 -12.69
C GLU A 94 -15.02 -0.64 -12.61
N LEU A 95 -15.05 -1.79 -11.92
CA LEU A 95 -16.25 -2.59 -11.70
C LEU A 95 -16.99 -2.23 -10.41
N CYS A 96 -16.31 -1.56 -9.47
CA CYS A 96 -16.88 -1.30 -8.15
C CYS A 96 -18.03 -0.28 -8.19
N PRO A 97 -19.04 -0.41 -7.31
CA PRO A 97 -20.09 0.57 -7.15
C PRO A 97 -19.54 1.95 -6.74
N GLU A 98 -20.28 3.01 -7.07
CA GLU A 98 -20.00 4.34 -6.54
C GLU A 98 -20.09 4.37 -5.00
N GLY A 99 -19.27 5.20 -4.38
CA GLY A 99 -19.25 5.39 -2.92
C GLY A 99 -18.28 4.49 -2.17
N TRP A 100 -17.60 3.56 -2.83
CA TRP A 100 -16.49 2.83 -2.21
C TRP A 100 -15.22 3.67 -2.26
N HIS A 101 -14.48 3.71 -1.16
CA HIS A 101 -13.17 4.35 -1.09
C HIS A 101 -12.05 3.33 -1.25
N PHE A 102 -11.00 3.71 -1.97
CA PHE A 102 -9.86 2.84 -2.22
C PHE A 102 -8.61 3.39 -1.54
N THR A 103 -8.04 2.60 -0.65
CA THR A 103 -6.75 2.87 0.00
C THR A 103 -5.68 1.95 -0.57
N MET A 104 -4.49 2.49 -0.79
CA MET A 104 -3.32 1.74 -1.24
C MET A 104 -2.25 1.74 -0.15
N GLU A 105 -1.95 0.57 0.44
CA GLU A 105 -0.82 0.38 1.35
C GLU A 105 0.38 -0.18 0.58
N THR A 106 1.44 0.61 0.44
CA THR A 106 2.55 0.29 -0.46
C THR A 106 3.91 0.76 0.07
N SER A 107 4.97 0.08 -0.35
CA SER A 107 6.35 0.54 -0.16
C SER A 107 6.82 1.52 -1.24
N LEU A 108 6.09 1.70 -2.33
CA LEU A 108 6.45 2.43 -3.54
C LEU A 108 7.73 1.91 -4.25
N ASN A 109 8.31 0.78 -3.86
CA ASN A 109 9.53 0.26 -4.50
C ASN A 109 9.22 -0.60 -5.74
N VAL A 110 8.54 0.02 -6.71
CA VAL A 110 8.11 -0.59 -7.97
C VAL A 110 8.37 0.35 -9.14
N PRO A 111 8.48 -0.14 -10.39
CA PRO A 111 8.51 0.71 -11.58
C PRO A 111 7.30 1.68 -11.62
N ARG A 112 7.57 2.94 -11.97
CA ARG A 112 6.59 4.04 -11.93
C ARG A 112 5.27 3.75 -12.65
N HIS A 113 5.31 3.08 -13.79
CA HIS A 113 4.12 2.77 -14.59
C HIS A 113 3.03 1.99 -13.82
N HIS A 114 3.41 1.25 -12.77
CA HIS A 114 2.44 0.60 -11.88
C HIS A 114 1.67 1.62 -11.04
N LEU A 115 2.40 2.59 -10.47
CA LEU A 115 1.81 3.66 -9.67
C LEU A 115 0.91 4.57 -10.53
N GLU A 116 1.41 5.00 -11.70
CA GLU A 116 0.66 5.83 -12.65
C GLU A 116 -0.70 5.22 -13.04
N LYS A 117 -0.72 3.90 -13.22
CA LYS A 117 -1.91 3.17 -13.64
C LYS A 117 -3.05 3.21 -12.62
N VAL A 118 -2.74 3.14 -11.32
CA VAL A 118 -3.76 3.07 -10.26
C VAL A 118 -4.07 4.41 -9.62
N THR A 119 -3.15 5.38 -9.66
CA THR A 119 -3.31 6.67 -8.98
C THR A 119 -4.65 7.36 -9.25
N PRO A 120 -5.25 7.33 -10.47
CA PRO A 120 -6.56 7.95 -10.71
C PRO A 120 -7.72 7.33 -9.92
N TYR A 121 -7.57 6.09 -9.45
CA TYR A 121 -8.61 5.33 -8.77
C TYR A 121 -8.47 5.37 -7.25
N ILE A 122 -7.27 5.67 -6.73
CA ILE A 122 -6.95 5.58 -5.30
C ILE A 122 -7.28 6.92 -4.60
N ASP A 123 -8.05 6.84 -3.54
CA ASP A 123 -8.46 7.99 -2.72
C ASP A 123 -7.43 8.32 -1.64
N SER A 124 -6.77 7.30 -1.05
CA SER A 124 -5.73 7.50 -0.04
C SER A 124 -4.55 6.55 -0.22
N PHE A 125 -3.36 7.01 0.18
CA PHE A 125 -2.15 6.21 0.17
C PHE A 125 -1.56 6.12 1.57
N ILE A 126 -1.24 4.91 1.98
CA ILE A 126 -0.46 4.62 3.18
C ILE A 126 0.90 4.09 2.71
N ILE A 127 1.94 4.87 2.92
CA ILE A 127 3.26 4.59 2.36
C ILE A 127 4.23 4.24 3.48
N ASP A 128 4.72 3.02 3.44
CA ASP A 128 5.70 2.52 4.40
C ASP A 128 7.13 2.93 4.00
N ILE A 129 7.60 4.03 4.52
CA ILE A 129 8.99 4.49 4.38
C ILE A 129 9.85 3.76 5.42
N LYS A 130 10.60 2.76 5.00
CA LYS A 130 11.39 1.95 5.94
C LYS A 130 12.58 2.73 6.52
N ASP A 131 13.28 3.51 5.70
CA ASP A 131 14.24 4.54 6.11
C ASP A 131 14.63 5.41 4.90
N MET A 132 15.00 6.68 5.13
CA MET A 132 15.52 7.55 4.07
C MET A 132 17.03 7.42 3.90
N ASN A 133 17.75 6.90 4.88
CA ASN A 133 19.16 6.54 4.73
C ASN A 133 19.29 5.32 3.80
N PRO A 134 19.99 5.44 2.66
CA PRO A 134 20.09 4.34 1.68
C PRO A 134 20.73 3.07 2.25
N ALA A 135 21.72 3.20 3.14
CA ALA A 135 22.41 2.07 3.75
C ALA A 135 21.49 1.28 4.69
N ILE A 136 20.73 1.99 5.55
CA ILE A 136 19.76 1.39 6.46
C ILE A 136 18.64 0.72 5.67
N TYR A 137 18.08 1.43 4.69
CA TYR A 137 17.02 0.89 3.83
C TYR A 137 17.46 -0.41 3.13
N GLN A 138 18.67 -0.40 2.53
CA GLN A 138 19.20 -1.57 1.84
C GLN A 138 19.50 -2.74 2.78
N ALA A 139 20.05 -2.46 3.96
CA ALA A 139 20.32 -3.50 4.97
C ALA A 139 19.04 -4.19 5.44
N TYR A 140 17.94 -3.43 5.59
CA TYR A 140 16.66 -3.93 6.06
C TYR A 140 15.85 -4.63 4.96
N THR A 141 15.79 -4.04 3.74
CA THR A 141 14.87 -4.47 2.67
C THR A 141 15.53 -5.29 1.57
N GLY A 142 16.86 -5.23 1.46
CA GLY A 142 17.64 -5.82 0.36
C GLY A 142 17.59 -5.02 -0.96
N LYS A 143 17.01 -3.80 -0.97
CA LYS A 143 16.85 -2.95 -2.16
C LYS A 143 17.30 -1.51 -1.90
N SER A 144 17.51 -0.74 -2.98
CA SER A 144 17.72 0.70 -2.90
C SER A 144 16.40 1.44 -2.65
N ASN A 145 16.44 2.55 -1.89
CA ASN A 145 15.29 3.44 -1.69
C ASN A 145 15.09 4.48 -2.81
N ARG A 146 15.97 4.51 -3.82
CA ARG A 146 15.89 5.51 -4.91
C ARG A 146 14.53 5.51 -5.60
N GLN A 147 14.03 4.33 -5.95
CA GLN A 147 12.72 4.16 -6.58
C GLN A 147 11.58 4.71 -5.72
N VAL A 148 11.67 4.50 -4.40
CA VAL A 148 10.67 5.01 -3.43
C VAL A 148 10.65 6.54 -3.45
N ILE A 149 11.83 7.17 -3.41
CA ILE A 149 11.98 8.63 -3.43
C ILE A 149 11.41 9.20 -4.74
N ASP A 150 11.80 8.64 -5.89
CA ASP A 150 11.34 9.08 -7.20
C ASP A 150 9.82 8.94 -7.35
N ASN A 151 9.24 7.86 -6.84
CA ASN A 151 7.80 7.62 -6.87
C ASN A 151 7.05 8.51 -5.90
N LEU A 152 7.59 8.77 -4.71
CA LEU A 152 6.97 9.66 -3.72
C LEU A 152 6.90 11.11 -4.24
N VAL A 153 7.99 11.61 -4.84
CA VAL A 153 8.02 12.94 -5.46
C VAL A 153 6.95 13.06 -6.55
N TRP A 154 6.84 12.04 -7.40
CA TRP A 154 5.83 12.00 -8.45
C TRP A 154 4.40 11.96 -7.86
N LEU A 155 4.15 11.08 -6.91
CA LEU A 155 2.83 10.91 -6.28
C LEU A 155 2.36 12.20 -5.60
N ASN A 156 3.26 12.92 -4.93
CA ASN A 156 2.96 14.19 -4.28
C ASN A 156 2.41 15.27 -5.24
N THR A 157 2.66 15.14 -6.54
CA THR A 157 2.13 16.05 -7.56
C THR A 157 0.91 15.51 -8.29
N HIS A 158 0.70 14.19 -8.34
CA HIS A 158 -0.29 13.52 -9.18
C HIS A 158 -1.42 12.81 -8.42
N ALA A 159 -1.30 12.59 -7.11
CA ALA A 159 -2.37 11.99 -6.31
C ALA A 159 -3.65 12.84 -6.36
N LYS A 160 -4.81 12.17 -6.43
CA LYS A 160 -6.15 12.77 -6.42
C LYS A 160 -6.36 13.61 -5.15
N HIS A 161 -5.97 13.06 -4.00
CA HIS A 161 -6.08 13.69 -2.69
C HIS A 161 -4.70 13.70 -2.00
N LYS A 162 -3.95 14.76 -2.17
CA LYS A 162 -2.59 14.89 -1.60
C LYS A 162 -2.59 14.95 -0.08
N ASP A 163 -3.65 15.45 0.51
CA ASP A 163 -3.89 15.49 1.95
C ASP A 163 -4.20 14.11 2.55
N LYS A 164 -4.50 13.11 1.72
CA LYS A 164 -4.72 11.71 2.12
C LYS A 164 -3.51 10.81 1.84
N ILE A 165 -2.32 11.38 1.70
CA ILE A 165 -1.06 10.62 1.67
C ILE A 165 -0.52 10.55 3.09
N ILE A 166 -0.49 9.34 3.65
CA ILE A 166 0.03 9.03 5.00
C ILE A 166 1.39 8.35 4.84
N LEU A 167 2.42 8.88 5.49
CA LEU A 167 3.74 8.26 5.53
C LEU A 167 3.95 7.60 6.89
N ARG A 168 4.21 6.31 6.91
CA ARG A 168 4.61 5.56 8.11
C ARG A 168 6.14 5.48 8.17
N LEU A 169 6.71 5.89 9.30
CA LEU A 169 8.15 5.85 9.59
C LEU A 169 8.41 4.96 10.80
N PRO A 170 8.52 3.64 10.64
CA PRO A 170 8.70 2.73 11.74
C PRO A 170 10.09 2.84 12.37
N ILE A 171 10.18 2.63 13.69
CA ILE A 171 11.43 2.26 14.33
C ILE A 171 11.61 0.76 14.16
N ILE A 172 12.71 0.39 13.52
CA ILE A 172 13.01 -1.01 13.18
C ILE A 172 14.18 -1.48 14.07
N PRO A 173 13.93 -2.32 15.09
CA PRO A 173 14.97 -2.76 16.00
C PRO A 173 16.19 -3.32 15.26
N LYS A 174 17.39 -2.95 15.71
CA LYS A 174 18.69 -3.33 15.13
C LYS A 174 19.02 -2.70 13.76
N PHE A 175 18.13 -1.93 13.14
CA PHE A 175 18.35 -1.30 11.84
C PHE A 175 18.38 0.22 11.93
N ASN A 176 17.39 0.84 12.57
CA ASN A 176 17.36 2.28 12.75
C ASN A 176 17.05 2.68 14.19
N THR A 177 17.29 3.94 14.47
CA THR A 177 17.07 4.58 15.77
C THR A 177 16.05 5.71 15.66
N GLU A 178 15.69 6.32 16.78
CA GLU A 178 14.84 7.51 16.81
C GLU A 178 15.48 8.69 16.07
N ASP A 179 16.83 8.81 16.10
CA ASP A 179 17.52 9.88 15.38
C ASP A 179 17.52 9.64 13.86
N ASP A 180 17.64 8.40 13.40
CA ASP A 180 17.46 8.04 11.99
C ASP A 180 16.04 8.35 11.52
N ARG A 181 15.02 8.06 12.34
CA ARG A 181 13.63 8.40 12.07
C ARG A 181 13.41 9.91 11.97
N LYS A 182 13.99 10.70 12.89
CA LYS A 182 13.95 12.17 12.82
C LYS A 182 14.62 12.70 11.55
N HIS A 183 15.77 12.14 11.19
CA HIS A 183 16.45 12.49 9.95
C HIS A 183 15.58 12.16 8.73
N SER A 184 14.99 10.97 8.68
CA SER A 184 14.07 10.57 7.61
C SER A 184 12.88 11.53 7.50
N ARG A 185 12.30 11.96 8.62
CA ARG A 185 11.23 12.97 8.66
C ARG A 185 11.67 14.31 8.07
N GLN A 186 12.87 14.78 8.42
CA GLN A 186 13.43 16.02 7.87
C GLN A 186 13.61 15.94 6.35
N VAL A 187 14.18 14.85 5.85
CA VAL A 187 14.33 14.63 4.40
C VAL A 187 12.96 14.63 3.71
N LEU A 188 11.98 13.92 4.24
CA LEU A 188 10.63 13.85 3.68
C LEU A 188 9.93 15.21 3.64
N THR A 189 10.13 16.06 4.64
CA THR A 189 9.58 17.42 4.66
C THR A 189 10.10 18.27 3.50
N HIS A 190 11.31 18.02 3.02
CA HIS A 190 11.90 18.75 1.89
C HIS A 190 11.46 18.22 0.51
N ILE A 191 11.12 16.93 0.40
CA ILE A 191 10.80 16.30 -0.90
C ILE A 191 9.30 16.08 -1.13
N ALA A 192 8.50 16.09 -0.07
CA ALA A 192 7.07 15.89 -0.15
C ALA A 192 6.36 16.82 0.84
N VAL A 193 5.29 17.48 0.38
CA VAL A 193 4.41 18.25 1.28
C VAL A 193 3.57 17.25 2.08
N THR A 194 4.15 16.65 3.09
CA THR A 194 3.49 15.64 3.90
C THR A 194 2.94 16.26 5.17
N ARG A 195 1.61 16.27 5.29
CA ARG A 195 0.91 16.71 6.51
C ARG A 195 0.79 15.62 7.56
N HIS A 196 0.93 14.35 7.16
CA HIS A 196 0.70 13.20 8.05
C HIS A 196 1.87 12.21 8.01
N VAL A 197 2.85 12.41 8.89
CA VAL A 197 3.90 11.43 9.16
C VAL A 197 3.60 10.78 10.51
N THR A 198 3.24 9.49 10.48
CA THR A 198 2.95 8.70 11.70
C THR A 198 4.15 7.86 12.12
N PRO A 199 4.24 7.49 13.41
CA PRO A 199 5.25 6.56 13.91
C PRO A 199 5.17 5.20 13.24
#